data_725e7f1fd8596a6a1d5afca178c5f76b
#
_entry.id   725e7f1fd8596a6a1d5afca178c5f76b
#
_cell.length_a   1.000
_cell.length_b   1.000
_cell.length_c   1.000
_cell.angle_alpha   90.00
_cell.angle_beta   90.00
_cell.angle_gamma   90.00
#
_symmetry.space_group_name_H-M   'P 1'
#
loop_
_entity.id
_entity.type
_entity.pdbx_description
1 polymer ?
#
loop_
_entity_poly.entity_id
_entity_poly.type
_entity_poly.pdbx_seq_one_letter_code
_entity_poly.pdbx_strand_id
1 'polypeptide(L)'
;MTGVSVRDPGVFRDLPGQDAVVAQLRRAAAGASALLAGQRVEPGAMTHAWLFTGPPGSGRSVAARAFAAALLCDEGGCNECNSCRQVFAGTHADLLLIRPEGLSYGVKQTRDLVLRAAGKPTGGRWQIVLFEDADRCTEQAANALLKAIEEPAPQTVWLLCAPSAEDLVPTIRSRCRVVTLVVPSSAAVAQVLTERDGIEPARALAAARAAQGHIGRARRLALDASAAKRRADVLRVPSSVTSLGPALSAAATLVRTAEEEAKAVTEELDEPEREALRRAFGEGSSGKGVAKAMRGMAGAMKDLEDRQKSRATRVKRDTLDQALLELALFYRDILMLQLGAGVELANPESDLRKLASASTPEATLRRLQAIMHCRELLTLNVAPLLAVEEMALSLSEG
;
A
#
# COMPACT_ATOMS: atom_id res chain seq x y z
N MET A 1 16.90 24.09 -31.77
CA MET A 1 15.96 23.77 -30.70
C MET A 1 15.19 22.54 -31.16
N THR A 2 15.72 21.36 -30.88
CA THR A 2 15.14 20.07 -31.27
C THR A 2 14.11 19.68 -30.22
N GLY A 3 12.84 19.67 -30.60
CA GLY A 3 11.72 19.25 -29.76
C GLY A 3 11.93 17.81 -29.26
N VAL A 4 12.06 17.66 -27.94
CA VAL A 4 11.95 16.37 -27.28
C VAL A 4 10.51 15.92 -27.49
N SER A 5 10.31 14.98 -28.41
CA SER A 5 9.06 14.24 -28.52
C SER A 5 8.71 13.70 -27.14
N VAL A 6 7.61 14.18 -26.55
CA VAL A 6 7.03 13.60 -25.34
C VAL A 6 6.62 12.17 -25.72
N ARG A 7 7.51 11.21 -25.48
CA ARG A 7 7.19 9.78 -25.64
C ARG A 7 6.04 9.49 -24.70
N ASP A 8 5.01 8.84 -25.24
CA ASP A 8 3.89 8.32 -24.43
C ASP A 8 4.45 7.73 -23.11
N PRO A 9 3.97 8.19 -21.95
CA PRO A 9 4.44 7.73 -20.66
C PRO A 9 4.27 6.20 -20.47
N GLY A 10 3.43 5.54 -21.27
CA GLY A 10 3.21 4.09 -21.22
C GLY A 10 2.77 3.64 -19.83
N VAL A 11 3.36 2.54 -19.35
CA VAL A 11 3.07 1.98 -18.00
C VAL A 11 3.47 2.90 -16.85
N PHE A 12 4.30 3.92 -17.07
CA PHE A 12 4.79 4.84 -16.02
C PHE A 12 3.95 6.11 -15.87
N ARG A 13 2.84 6.24 -16.58
CA ARG A 13 1.96 7.44 -16.56
C ARG A 13 1.42 7.80 -15.16
N ASP A 14 1.29 6.81 -14.28
CA ASP A 14 0.75 7.00 -12.93
C ASP A 14 1.85 7.31 -11.88
N LEU A 15 3.01 7.81 -12.32
CA LEU A 15 4.16 8.19 -11.48
C LEU A 15 4.50 9.68 -11.63
N PRO A 16 3.59 10.60 -11.27
CA PRO A 16 3.85 12.02 -11.40
C PRO A 16 5.00 12.48 -10.49
N GLY A 17 5.87 13.35 -11.03
CA GLY A 17 7.02 13.88 -10.28
C GLY A 17 8.14 12.89 -10.02
N GLN A 18 8.16 11.72 -10.69
CA GLN A 18 9.17 10.67 -10.55
C GLN A 18 10.07 10.56 -11.78
N ASP A 19 10.34 11.63 -12.51
CA ASP A 19 11.01 11.59 -13.82
C ASP A 19 12.36 10.87 -13.79
N ALA A 20 13.19 11.10 -12.77
CA ALA A 20 14.48 10.44 -12.61
C ALA A 20 14.34 8.92 -12.39
N VAL A 21 13.36 8.51 -11.56
CA VAL A 21 13.03 7.10 -11.31
C VAL A 21 12.51 6.45 -12.59
N VAL A 22 11.57 7.09 -13.29
CA VAL A 22 11.03 6.58 -14.56
C VAL A 22 12.13 6.39 -15.59
N ALA A 23 13.05 7.36 -15.73
CA ALA A 23 14.19 7.25 -16.63
C ALA A 23 15.12 6.07 -16.25
N GLN A 24 15.36 5.86 -14.95
CA GLN A 24 16.14 4.72 -14.45
C GLN A 24 15.48 3.39 -14.78
N LEU A 25 14.17 3.25 -14.50
CA LEU A 25 13.42 2.00 -14.72
C LEU A 25 13.28 1.68 -16.22
N ARG A 26 13.10 2.69 -17.08
CA ARG A 26 13.09 2.52 -18.54
C ARG A 26 14.44 2.01 -19.06
N ARG A 27 15.55 2.58 -18.60
CA ARG A 27 16.90 2.08 -18.96
C ARG A 27 17.10 0.63 -18.53
N ALA A 28 16.65 0.29 -17.33
CA ALA A 28 16.74 -1.09 -16.83
C ALA A 28 15.88 -2.06 -17.65
N ALA A 29 14.65 -1.67 -18.01
CA ALA A 29 13.76 -2.49 -18.86
C ALA A 29 14.36 -2.70 -20.26
N ALA A 30 14.95 -1.66 -20.86
CA ALA A 30 15.66 -1.77 -22.14
C ALA A 30 16.86 -2.72 -22.02
N GLY A 31 17.67 -2.60 -20.96
CA GLY A 31 18.76 -3.52 -20.66
C GLY A 31 18.28 -4.97 -20.48
N ALA A 32 17.16 -5.17 -19.78
CA ALA A 32 16.56 -6.49 -19.61
C ALA A 32 16.12 -7.13 -20.93
N SER A 33 15.54 -6.33 -21.85
CA SER A 33 15.16 -6.80 -23.19
C SER A 33 16.38 -7.13 -24.03
N ALA A 34 17.46 -6.33 -23.98
CA ALA A 34 18.70 -6.60 -24.67
C ALA A 34 19.40 -7.89 -24.17
N LEU A 35 19.36 -8.16 -22.85
CA LEU A 35 19.85 -9.43 -22.27
C LEU A 35 19.09 -10.64 -22.83
N LEU A 36 17.78 -10.57 -22.91
CA LEU A 36 16.97 -11.65 -23.50
C LEU A 36 17.26 -11.87 -24.98
N ALA A 37 17.62 -10.81 -25.70
CA ALA A 37 18.06 -10.89 -27.11
C ALA A 37 19.52 -11.35 -27.28
N GLY A 38 20.21 -11.74 -26.19
CA GLY A 38 21.62 -12.15 -26.24
C GLY A 38 22.61 -11.02 -26.55
N GLN A 39 22.19 -9.77 -26.40
CA GLN A 39 23.03 -8.60 -26.65
C GLN A 39 23.91 -8.29 -25.44
N ARG A 40 25.08 -7.69 -25.68
CA ARG A 40 25.92 -7.16 -24.60
C ARG A 40 25.26 -5.92 -24.01
N VAL A 41 25.11 -5.89 -22.70
CA VAL A 41 24.65 -4.73 -21.93
C VAL A 41 25.73 -4.23 -21.01
N GLU A 42 25.70 -2.94 -20.69
CA GLU A 42 26.63 -2.36 -19.73
C GLU A 42 26.47 -3.05 -18.36
N PRO A 43 27.59 -3.31 -17.65
CA PRO A 43 27.53 -3.85 -16.30
C PRO A 43 26.61 -3.03 -15.40
N GLY A 44 25.64 -3.69 -14.77
CA GLY A 44 24.71 -3.02 -13.90
C GLY A 44 23.53 -2.33 -14.61
N ALA A 45 23.36 -2.42 -15.93
CA ALA A 45 22.17 -1.89 -16.61
C ALA A 45 20.90 -2.52 -16.05
N MET A 46 20.91 -3.84 -15.80
CA MET A 46 19.85 -4.58 -15.13
C MET A 46 20.40 -5.37 -13.95
N THR A 47 19.62 -5.53 -12.90
CA THR A 47 19.90 -6.40 -11.75
C THR A 47 18.66 -7.23 -11.42
N HIS A 48 18.88 -8.34 -10.72
CA HIS A 48 17.83 -9.29 -10.35
C HIS A 48 17.03 -8.89 -9.11
N ALA A 49 17.50 -7.91 -8.33
CA ALA A 49 16.83 -7.47 -7.11
C ALA A 49 16.73 -5.95 -7.01
N TRP A 50 15.55 -5.44 -6.76
CA TRP A 50 15.22 -4.02 -6.66
C TRP A 50 14.45 -3.76 -5.37
N LEU A 51 14.77 -2.64 -4.71
CA LEU A 51 14.09 -2.19 -3.51
C LEU A 51 13.50 -0.79 -3.75
N PHE A 52 12.18 -0.74 -3.86
CA PHE A 52 11.42 0.51 -4.00
C PHE A 52 11.14 1.09 -2.62
N THR A 53 11.73 2.24 -2.32
CA THR A 53 11.57 2.93 -1.04
C THR A 53 10.91 4.28 -1.20
N GLY A 54 10.37 4.80 -0.11
CA GLY A 54 9.74 6.11 -0.03
C GLY A 54 8.58 6.12 0.96
N PRO A 55 8.18 7.27 1.48
CA PRO A 55 7.12 7.37 2.47
C PRO A 55 5.76 6.89 1.91
N PRO A 56 4.77 6.61 2.77
CA PRO A 56 3.42 6.30 2.32
C PRO A 56 2.90 7.34 1.34
N GLY A 57 2.32 6.89 0.22
CA GLY A 57 1.85 7.78 -0.85
C GLY A 57 2.86 8.08 -1.96
N SER A 58 4.14 7.74 -1.81
CA SER A 58 5.16 7.96 -2.85
C SER A 58 4.97 7.12 -4.12
N GLY A 59 4.12 6.09 -4.10
CA GLY A 59 3.83 5.26 -5.28
C GLY A 59 4.75 4.04 -5.45
N ARG A 60 5.39 3.53 -4.39
CA ARG A 60 6.29 2.36 -4.43
C ARG A 60 5.72 1.17 -5.19
N SER A 61 4.55 0.67 -4.76
CA SER A 61 3.89 -0.48 -5.40
C SER A 61 3.44 -0.16 -6.83
N VAL A 62 3.10 1.10 -7.12
CA VAL A 62 2.76 1.54 -8.49
C VAL A 62 4.00 1.49 -9.38
N ALA A 63 5.14 2.02 -8.90
CA ALA A 63 6.42 2.00 -9.63
C ALA A 63 6.92 0.57 -9.85
N ALA A 64 6.89 -0.27 -8.82
CA ALA A 64 7.28 -1.68 -8.92
C ALA A 64 6.40 -2.44 -9.92
N ARG A 65 5.08 -2.20 -9.91
CA ARG A 65 4.15 -2.83 -10.85
C ARG A 65 4.32 -2.32 -12.28
N ALA A 66 4.55 -1.02 -12.46
CA ALA A 66 4.86 -0.43 -13.76
C ALA A 66 6.17 -1.00 -14.33
N PHE A 67 7.18 -1.18 -13.48
CA PHE A 67 8.43 -1.82 -13.87
C PHE A 67 8.25 -3.30 -14.22
N ALA A 68 7.47 -4.05 -13.44
CA ALA A 68 7.08 -5.42 -13.78
C ALA A 68 6.40 -5.50 -15.14
N ALA A 69 5.48 -4.58 -15.44
CA ALA A 69 4.82 -4.51 -16.73
C ALA A 69 5.80 -4.18 -17.87
N ALA A 70 6.77 -3.29 -17.64
CA ALA A 70 7.82 -2.98 -18.62
C ALA A 70 8.73 -4.18 -18.91
N LEU A 71 9.07 -4.99 -17.89
CA LEU A 71 9.88 -6.21 -18.04
C LEU A 71 9.16 -7.34 -18.79
N LEU A 72 7.84 -7.45 -18.61
CA LEU A 72 7.00 -8.51 -19.20
C LEU A 72 6.42 -8.13 -20.57
N CYS A 73 6.45 -6.85 -20.93
CA CYS A 73 5.97 -6.35 -22.20
C CYS A 73 7.06 -6.42 -23.27
N ASP A 74 6.74 -6.90 -24.49
CA ASP A 74 7.67 -6.96 -25.61
C ASP A 74 8.11 -5.57 -26.09
N GLU A 75 7.25 -4.56 -25.91
CA GLU A 75 7.49 -3.16 -26.29
C GLU A 75 8.04 -2.32 -25.11
N GLY A 76 8.50 -2.94 -24.03
CA GLY A 76 9.09 -2.23 -22.88
C GLY A 76 8.08 -1.42 -22.06
N GLY A 77 6.79 -1.79 -22.09
CA GLY A 77 5.76 -1.16 -21.26
C GLY A 77 4.80 -0.23 -22.04
N CYS A 78 4.21 -0.71 -23.12
CA CYS A 78 3.27 0.07 -23.94
C CYS A 78 1.96 0.45 -23.23
N ASN A 79 1.59 -0.26 -22.14
CA ASN A 79 0.34 -0.08 -21.36
C ASN A 79 -0.96 -0.49 -22.10
N GLU A 80 -0.88 -1.04 -23.29
CA GLU A 80 -2.03 -1.39 -24.16
C GLU A 80 -2.14 -2.90 -24.40
N CYS A 81 -1.02 -3.61 -24.41
CA CYS A 81 -0.99 -5.04 -24.70
C CYS A 81 -1.60 -5.87 -23.58
N ASN A 82 -1.89 -7.14 -23.88
CA ASN A 82 -2.50 -8.06 -22.94
C ASN A 82 -1.60 -8.30 -21.70
N SER A 83 -0.28 -8.42 -21.90
CA SER A 83 0.69 -8.58 -20.82
C SER A 83 0.63 -7.40 -19.83
N CYS A 84 0.67 -6.15 -20.30
CA CYS A 84 0.52 -4.97 -19.46
C CYS A 84 -0.79 -4.99 -18.67
N ARG A 85 -1.92 -5.27 -19.32
CA ARG A 85 -3.24 -5.35 -18.67
C ARG A 85 -3.28 -6.42 -17.58
N GLN A 86 -2.74 -7.61 -17.84
CA GLN A 86 -2.68 -8.71 -16.88
C GLN A 86 -1.79 -8.39 -15.68
N VAL A 87 -0.64 -7.69 -15.90
CA VAL A 87 0.23 -7.26 -14.80
C VAL A 87 -0.48 -6.27 -13.88
N PHE A 88 -1.19 -5.27 -14.45
CA PHE A 88 -1.95 -4.32 -13.64
C PHE A 88 -3.14 -4.96 -12.93
N ALA A 89 -3.77 -5.96 -13.53
CA ALA A 89 -4.81 -6.78 -12.91
C ALA A 89 -4.26 -7.77 -11.86
N GLY A 90 -2.93 -8.02 -11.83
CA GLY A 90 -2.30 -9.00 -10.94
C GLY A 90 -2.53 -10.45 -11.35
N THR A 91 -2.89 -10.71 -12.62
CA THR A 91 -3.26 -12.03 -13.16
C THR A 91 -2.26 -12.60 -14.17
N HIS A 92 -1.14 -11.91 -14.41
CA HIS A 92 -0.11 -12.39 -15.33
C HIS A 92 0.56 -13.67 -14.77
N ALA A 93 0.70 -14.71 -15.61
CA ALA A 93 1.22 -16.01 -15.20
C ALA A 93 2.64 -15.93 -14.59
N ASP A 94 3.48 -15.06 -15.13
CA ASP A 94 4.87 -14.87 -14.70
C ASP A 94 5.02 -13.73 -13.67
N LEU A 95 3.93 -13.25 -13.05
CA LEU A 95 3.94 -12.30 -11.95
C LEU A 95 3.47 -12.97 -10.66
N LEU A 96 4.37 -13.12 -9.70
CA LEU A 96 4.04 -13.48 -8.33
C LEU A 96 3.84 -12.20 -7.52
N LEU A 97 2.60 -11.75 -7.41
CA LEU A 97 2.24 -10.60 -6.59
C LEU A 97 1.96 -11.05 -5.16
N ILE A 98 2.81 -10.63 -4.23
CA ILE A 98 2.75 -11.00 -2.81
C ILE A 98 2.35 -9.78 -1.99
N ARG A 99 1.25 -9.92 -1.27
CA ARG A 99 0.73 -8.95 -0.31
C ARG A 99 0.54 -9.62 1.03
N PRO A 100 0.78 -8.92 2.15
CA PRO A 100 0.52 -9.53 3.44
C PRO A 100 -0.99 -9.75 3.60
N GLU A 101 -1.39 -10.96 3.92
CA GLU A 101 -2.80 -11.28 4.26
C GLU A 101 -3.12 -10.81 5.67
N GLY A 102 -2.14 -10.85 6.58
CA GLY A 102 -2.21 -10.37 7.95
C GLY A 102 -1.28 -9.19 8.21
N LEU A 103 -0.86 -9.06 9.46
CA LEU A 103 0.00 -7.96 9.92
C LEU A 103 1.47 -8.15 9.54
N SER A 104 1.90 -9.41 9.33
CA SER A 104 3.28 -9.76 8.98
C SER A 104 3.32 -10.98 8.08
N TYR A 105 4.47 -11.18 7.43
CA TYR A 105 4.77 -12.38 6.66
C TYR A 105 5.43 -13.44 7.56
N GLY A 106 4.87 -14.65 7.57
CA GLY A 106 5.42 -15.78 8.29
C GLY A 106 6.41 -16.61 7.44
N VAL A 107 7.25 -17.40 8.10
CA VAL A 107 8.27 -18.26 7.46
C VAL A 107 7.66 -19.24 6.44
N LYS A 108 6.47 -19.80 6.73
CA LYS A 108 5.80 -20.74 5.81
C LYS A 108 5.48 -20.05 4.47
N GLN A 109 4.87 -18.85 4.54
CA GLN A 109 4.51 -18.08 3.34
C GLN A 109 5.73 -17.73 2.49
N THR A 110 6.85 -17.33 3.14
CA THR A 110 8.08 -16.98 2.41
C THR A 110 8.78 -18.20 1.81
N ARG A 111 8.74 -19.36 2.47
CA ARG A 111 9.26 -20.62 1.88
C ARG A 111 8.44 -21.07 0.68
N ASP A 112 7.11 -21.02 0.75
CA ASP A 112 6.24 -21.33 -0.37
C ASP A 112 6.46 -20.38 -1.54
N LEU A 113 6.70 -19.10 -1.26
CA LEU A 113 7.08 -18.11 -2.26
C LEU A 113 8.40 -18.44 -2.95
N VAL A 114 9.43 -18.78 -2.18
CA VAL A 114 10.75 -19.16 -2.73
C VAL A 114 10.64 -20.37 -3.67
N LEU A 115 9.86 -21.38 -3.29
CA LEU A 115 9.60 -22.55 -4.15
C LEU A 115 8.91 -22.14 -5.47
N ARG A 116 7.93 -21.26 -5.42
CA ARG A 116 7.24 -20.75 -6.62
C ARG A 116 8.15 -19.89 -7.49
N ALA A 117 8.99 -19.04 -6.86
CA ALA A 117 9.95 -18.18 -7.55
C ALA A 117 11.11 -18.95 -8.23
N ALA A 118 11.35 -20.21 -7.84
CA ALA A 118 12.33 -21.08 -8.46
C ALA A 118 11.87 -21.64 -9.82
N GLY A 119 10.59 -21.43 -10.20
CA GLY A 119 10.05 -21.85 -11.50
C GLY A 119 10.66 -21.07 -12.66
N LYS A 120 10.55 -21.63 -13.88
CA LYS A 120 10.90 -20.91 -15.11
C LYS A 120 9.72 -20.05 -15.55
N PRO A 121 9.97 -18.89 -16.19
CA PRO A 121 8.90 -18.06 -16.76
C PRO A 121 8.16 -18.83 -17.87
N THR A 122 6.85 -18.75 -17.85
CA THR A 122 5.96 -19.43 -18.83
C THR A 122 5.99 -18.72 -20.18
N GLY A 123 6.06 -17.39 -20.17
CA GLY A 123 6.12 -16.54 -21.36
C GLY A 123 7.52 -16.37 -21.95
N GLY A 124 8.55 -17.02 -21.38
CA GLY A 124 9.92 -16.98 -21.91
C GLY A 124 10.69 -15.67 -21.68
N ARG A 125 10.10 -14.69 -20.98
CA ARG A 125 10.78 -13.41 -20.64
C ARG A 125 11.34 -13.49 -19.22
N TRP A 126 10.65 -12.91 -18.26
CA TRP A 126 11.07 -12.79 -16.87
C TRP A 126 10.03 -13.39 -15.93
N GLN A 127 10.46 -14.07 -14.90
CA GLN A 127 9.66 -14.38 -13.70
C GLN A 127 9.79 -13.20 -12.74
N ILE A 128 8.69 -12.52 -12.43
CA ILE A 128 8.70 -11.36 -11.53
C ILE A 128 8.11 -11.74 -10.18
N VAL A 129 8.83 -11.46 -9.11
CA VAL A 129 8.33 -11.55 -7.73
C VAL A 129 8.17 -10.14 -7.20
N LEU A 130 6.94 -9.64 -7.14
CA LEU A 130 6.62 -8.35 -6.56
C LEU A 130 6.14 -8.54 -5.13
N PHE A 131 6.95 -8.09 -4.18
CA PHE A 131 6.76 -8.28 -2.76
C PHE A 131 6.44 -6.94 -2.09
N GLU A 132 5.15 -6.67 -1.87
CA GLU A 132 4.67 -5.45 -1.24
C GLU A 132 4.88 -5.51 0.29
N ASP A 133 5.12 -4.37 0.95
CA ASP A 133 5.34 -4.25 2.39
C ASP A 133 6.39 -5.25 2.94
N ALA A 134 7.57 -5.31 2.32
CA ALA A 134 8.64 -6.23 2.69
C ALA A 134 9.21 -5.98 4.09
N ASP A 135 9.01 -4.77 4.64
CA ASP A 135 9.28 -4.39 6.03
C ASP A 135 8.46 -5.19 7.05
N ARG A 136 7.31 -5.76 6.65
CA ARG A 136 6.48 -6.60 7.51
C ARG A 136 6.95 -8.05 7.61
N CYS A 137 8.10 -8.40 7.03
CA CYS A 137 8.71 -9.72 7.22
C CYS A 137 9.22 -9.90 8.64
N THR A 138 8.87 -11.02 9.27
CA THR A 138 9.60 -11.43 10.48
C THR A 138 11.06 -11.71 10.11
N GLU A 139 12.00 -11.58 11.06
CA GLU A 139 13.41 -11.84 10.81
C GLU A 139 13.66 -13.23 10.20
N GLN A 140 12.95 -14.24 10.72
CA GLN A 140 13.03 -15.60 10.21
C GLN A 140 12.47 -15.73 8.77
N ALA A 141 11.42 -14.98 8.44
CA ALA A 141 10.85 -14.95 7.10
C ALA A 141 11.80 -14.24 6.11
N ALA A 142 12.42 -13.15 6.53
CA ALA A 142 13.44 -12.43 5.76
C ALA A 142 14.65 -13.32 5.47
N ASN A 143 15.14 -14.06 6.47
CA ASN A 143 16.24 -15.02 6.32
C ASN A 143 15.92 -16.15 5.31
N ALA A 144 14.66 -16.58 5.24
CA ALA A 144 14.24 -17.58 4.25
C ALA A 144 14.31 -17.06 2.79
N LEU A 145 14.24 -15.74 2.58
CA LEU A 145 14.34 -15.11 1.25
C LEU A 145 15.78 -14.91 0.78
N LEU A 146 16.75 -14.86 1.70
CA LEU A 146 18.13 -14.46 1.40
C LEU A 146 18.73 -15.25 0.25
N LYS A 147 18.67 -16.59 0.31
CA LYS A 147 19.25 -17.46 -0.72
C LYS A 147 18.61 -17.23 -2.10
N ALA A 148 17.30 -17.02 -2.14
CA ALA A 148 16.57 -16.80 -3.39
C ALA A 148 16.83 -15.40 -3.99
N ILE A 149 17.22 -14.43 -3.15
CA ILE A 149 17.62 -13.09 -3.58
C ILE A 149 19.10 -13.07 -3.98
N GLU A 150 19.97 -13.83 -3.31
CA GLU A 150 21.39 -13.94 -3.63
C GLU A 150 21.64 -14.69 -4.94
N GLU A 151 21.04 -15.86 -5.07
CA GLU A 151 21.18 -16.77 -6.19
C GLU A 151 19.78 -17.05 -6.81
N PRO A 152 19.18 -16.08 -7.48
CA PRO A 152 17.85 -16.27 -8.06
C PRO A 152 17.87 -17.29 -9.18
N ALA A 153 16.74 -17.95 -9.39
CA ALA A 153 16.56 -18.78 -10.58
C ALA A 153 16.78 -17.93 -11.87
N PRO A 154 17.25 -18.55 -12.96
CA PRO A 154 17.45 -17.83 -14.22
C PRO A 154 16.21 -17.05 -14.63
N GLN A 155 16.42 -15.82 -15.10
CA GLN A 155 15.34 -14.91 -15.53
C GLN A 155 14.35 -14.52 -14.42
N THR A 156 14.74 -14.62 -13.12
CA THR A 156 13.90 -14.18 -12.00
C THR A 156 14.32 -12.78 -11.53
N VAL A 157 13.35 -11.89 -11.33
CA VAL A 157 13.55 -10.52 -10.82
C VAL A 157 12.70 -10.30 -9.58
N TRP A 158 13.34 -9.86 -8.50
CA TRP A 158 12.71 -9.52 -7.23
C TRP A 158 12.49 -8.02 -7.14
N LEU A 159 11.24 -7.61 -6.92
CA LEU A 159 10.81 -6.22 -6.72
C LEU A 159 10.25 -6.10 -5.30
N LEU A 160 11.04 -5.58 -4.38
CA LEU A 160 10.67 -5.41 -2.97
C LEU A 160 10.18 -3.97 -2.75
N CYS A 161 9.15 -3.78 -1.93
CA CYS A 161 8.64 -2.46 -1.54
C CYS A 161 8.70 -2.31 -0.02
N ALA A 162 9.29 -1.21 0.47
CA ALA A 162 9.35 -0.87 1.90
C ALA A 162 9.30 0.65 2.10
N PRO A 163 8.87 1.18 3.25
CA PRO A 163 8.86 2.63 3.52
C PRO A 163 10.26 3.23 3.48
N SER A 164 11.23 2.57 4.07
CA SER A 164 12.64 2.93 4.06
C SER A 164 13.53 1.70 3.77
N ALA A 165 14.75 1.94 3.31
CA ALA A 165 15.72 0.86 3.13
C ALA A 165 16.18 0.28 4.48
N GLU A 166 16.15 1.09 5.54
CA GLU A 166 16.49 0.73 6.91
C GLU A 166 15.49 -0.23 7.55
N ASP A 167 14.27 -0.29 7.04
CA ASP A 167 13.22 -1.20 7.53
C ASP A 167 13.46 -2.66 7.12
N LEU A 168 14.40 -2.90 6.19
CA LEU A 168 14.80 -4.25 5.81
C LEU A 168 16.10 -4.67 6.48
N VAL A 169 16.22 -5.97 6.72
CA VAL A 169 17.48 -6.56 7.22
C VAL A 169 18.65 -6.19 6.29
N PRO A 170 19.81 -5.81 6.84
CA PRO A 170 20.96 -5.34 6.04
C PRO A 170 21.40 -6.32 4.95
N THR A 171 21.24 -7.61 5.19
CA THR A 171 21.57 -8.69 4.28
C THR A 171 20.73 -8.69 2.99
N ILE A 172 19.43 -8.36 3.05
CA ILE A 172 18.57 -8.17 1.87
C ILE A 172 18.89 -6.85 1.19
N ARG A 173 18.96 -5.77 1.98
CA ARG A 173 19.22 -4.42 1.46
C ARG A 173 20.50 -4.33 0.63
N SER A 174 21.59 -4.94 1.07
CA SER A 174 22.89 -4.90 0.38
C SER A 174 22.89 -5.56 -1.00
N ARG A 175 21.90 -6.39 -1.31
CA ARG A 175 21.76 -7.12 -2.58
C ARG A 175 20.77 -6.48 -3.54
N CYS A 176 20.05 -5.47 -3.08
CA CYS A 176 19.02 -4.79 -3.86
C CYS A 176 19.53 -3.47 -4.42
N ARG A 177 19.18 -3.15 -5.65
CA ARG A 177 19.28 -1.78 -6.16
C ARG A 177 18.14 -0.96 -5.58
N VAL A 178 18.49 0.05 -4.79
CA VAL A 178 17.50 0.95 -4.18
C VAL A 178 17.01 1.96 -5.22
N VAL A 179 15.67 2.13 -5.24
CA VAL A 179 14.94 3.14 -6.01
C VAL A 179 14.12 3.94 -5.03
N THR A 180 14.55 5.18 -4.76
CA THR A 180 13.87 6.04 -3.79
C THR A 180 12.86 6.93 -4.51
N LEU A 181 11.60 6.82 -4.10
CA LEU A 181 10.50 7.64 -4.59
C LEU A 181 10.22 8.80 -3.62
N VAL A 182 9.85 9.93 -4.18
CA VAL A 182 9.42 11.11 -3.40
C VAL A 182 7.89 11.19 -3.35
N VAL A 183 7.37 11.91 -2.36
CA VAL A 183 5.93 12.20 -2.31
C VAL A 183 5.61 13.19 -3.42
N PRO A 184 4.69 12.89 -4.34
CA PRO A 184 4.28 13.83 -5.37
C PRO A 184 3.55 15.03 -4.77
N SER A 185 3.68 16.20 -5.39
CA SER A 185 2.95 17.40 -4.96
C SER A 185 1.43 17.24 -5.12
N SER A 186 0.65 17.97 -4.31
CA SER A 186 -0.81 17.95 -4.44
C SER A 186 -1.28 18.37 -5.83
N ALA A 187 -0.56 19.30 -6.47
CA ALA A 187 -0.84 19.72 -7.85
C ALA A 187 -0.63 18.58 -8.86
N ALA A 188 0.48 17.84 -8.74
CA ALA A 188 0.77 16.72 -9.62
C ALA A 188 -0.24 15.56 -9.45
N VAL A 189 -0.66 15.28 -8.21
CA VAL A 189 -1.72 14.29 -7.94
C VAL A 189 -3.06 14.76 -8.51
N ALA A 190 -3.42 16.03 -8.32
CA ALA A 190 -4.66 16.60 -8.86
C ALA A 190 -4.70 16.53 -10.39
N GLN A 191 -3.58 16.81 -11.05
CA GLN A 191 -3.48 16.68 -12.51
C GLN A 191 -3.76 15.25 -12.97
N VAL A 192 -3.17 14.23 -12.34
CA VAL A 192 -3.45 12.82 -12.67
C VAL A 192 -4.93 12.48 -12.49
N LEU A 193 -5.56 12.94 -11.41
CA LEU A 193 -6.98 12.69 -11.18
C LEU A 193 -7.88 13.37 -12.22
N THR A 194 -7.52 14.58 -12.64
CA THR A 194 -8.28 15.32 -13.66
C THR A 194 -8.12 14.68 -15.04
N GLU A 195 -6.89 14.37 -15.45
CA GLU A 195 -6.60 13.85 -16.79
C GLU A 195 -7.05 12.40 -16.96
N ARG A 196 -6.84 11.55 -15.95
CA ARG A 196 -7.13 10.12 -16.01
C ARG A 196 -8.56 9.76 -15.64
N ASP A 197 -9.05 10.35 -14.54
CA ASP A 197 -10.34 9.95 -13.94
C ASP A 197 -11.44 10.98 -14.24
N GLY A 198 -11.15 12.09 -14.95
CA GLY A 198 -12.11 13.12 -15.34
C GLY A 198 -12.69 13.90 -14.14
N ILE A 199 -11.96 13.93 -13.01
CA ILE A 199 -12.43 14.60 -11.80
C ILE A 199 -12.28 16.10 -11.97
N GLU A 200 -13.30 16.86 -11.52
CA GLU A 200 -13.29 18.32 -11.55
C GLU A 200 -12.06 18.87 -10.80
N PRO A 201 -11.31 19.86 -11.39
CA PRO A 201 -10.00 20.32 -10.87
C PRO A 201 -9.99 20.75 -9.40
N ALA A 202 -11.01 21.50 -8.95
CA ALA A 202 -11.07 21.94 -7.55
C ALA A 202 -11.26 20.75 -6.61
N ARG A 203 -12.11 19.79 -6.96
CA ARG A 203 -12.34 18.54 -6.21
C ARG A 203 -11.10 17.66 -6.22
N ALA A 204 -10.41 17.55 -7.36
CA ALA A 204 -9.15 16.80 -7.48
C ALA A 204 -8.07 17.38 -6.57
N LEU A 205 -7.93 18.72 -6.53
CA LEU A 205 -6.94 19.40 -5.70
C LEU A 205 -7.26 19.25 -4.20
N ALA A 206 -8.51 19.39 -3.79
CA ALA A 206 -8.94 19.19 -2.40
C ALA A 206 -8.64 17.76 -1.95
N ALA A 207 -8.98 16.76 -2.78
CA ALA A 207 -8.69 15.35 -2.50
C ALA A 207 -7.18 15.06 -2.46
N ALA A 208 -6.39 15.65 -3.35
CA ALA A 208 -4.94 15.50 -3.40
C ALA A 208 -4.26 16.07 -2.15
N ARG A 209 -4.66 17.25 -1.67
CA ARG A 209 -4.19 17.84 -0.42
C ARG A 209 -4.49 16.94 0.78
N ALA A 210 -5.74 16.51 0.90
CA ALA A 210 -6.17 15.59 1.94
C ALA A 210 -5.40 14.27 1.94
N ALA A 211 -5.01 13.79 0.77
CA ALA A 211 -4.30 12.51 0.61
C ALA A 211 -2.78 12.61 0.75
N GLN A 212 -2.21 13.82 0.84
CA GLN A 212 -0.76 14.02 1.02
C GLN A 212 0.08 13.19 0.04
N GLY A 213 -0.19 13.35 -1.26
CA GLY A 213 0.56 12.68 -2.32
C GLY A 213 0.10 11.26 -2.67
N HIS A 214 -0.78 10.63 -1.89
CA HIS A 214 -1.24 9.28 -2.14
C HIS A 214 -2.36 9.24 -3.19
N ILE A 215 -2.02 8.97 -4.47
CA ILE A 215 -2.95 9.01 -5.60
C ILE A 215 -4.18 8.12 -5.39
N GLY A 216 -4.00 6.87 -4.95
CA GLY A 216 -5.13 5.95 -4.71
C GLY A 216 -6.09 6.46 -3.64
N ARG A 217 -5.56 7.07 -2.56
CA ARG A 217 -6.37 7.69 -1.51
C ARG A 217 -7.09 8.94 -2.02
N ALA A 218 -6.38 9.80 -2.75
CA ALA A 218 -6.97 11.00 -3.36
C ALA A 218 -8.13 10.63 -4.30
N ARG A 219 -7.92 9.61 -5.14
CA ARG A 219 -8.97 9.07 -6.03
C ARG A 219 -10.19 8.57 -5.25
N ARG A 220 -9.96 7.78 -4.17
CA ARG A 220 -11.04 7.27 -3.32
C ARG A 220 -11.81 8.41 -2.66
N LEU A 221 -11.13 9.41 -2.11
CA LEU A 221 -11.77 10.60 -1.51
C LEU A 221 -12.57 11.41 -2.54
N ALA A 222 -12.10 11.47 -3.78
CA ALA A 222 -12.79 12.20 -4.84
C ALA A 222 -13.98 11.45 -5.44
N LEU A 223 -14.00 10.12 -5.50
CA LEU A 223 -15.02 9.34 -6.18
C LEU A 223 -16.01 8.66 -5.23
N ASP A 224 -15.58 8.28 -4.02
CA ASP A 224 -16.39 7.57 -3.03
C ASP A 224 -16.94 8.53 -1.98
N ALA A 225 -18.24 8.81 -2.07
CA ALA A 225 -18.93 9.67 -1.11
C ALA A 225 -18.88 9.13 0.32
N SER A 226 -18.82 7.80 0.50
CA SER A 226 -18.71 7.19 1.83
C SER A 226 -17.34 7.41 2.45
N ALA A 227 -16.26 7.37 1.66
CA ALA A 227 -14.91 7.70 2.10
C ALA A 227 -14.81 9.19 2.48
N ALA A 228 -15.38 10.09 1.68
CA ALA A 228 -15.42 11.51 1.98
C ALA A 228 -16.20 11.78 3.27
N LYS A 229 -17.34 11.12 3.48
CA LYS A 229 -18.15 11.24 4.72
C LYS A 229 -17.36 10.74 5.93
N ARG A 230 -16.74 9.55 5.87
CA ARG A 230 -15.93 9.02 6.98
C ARG A 230 -14.83 9.99 7.38
N ARG A 231 -14.12 10.55 6.39
CA ARG A 231 -13.11 11.59 6.66
C ARG A 231 -13.71 12.80 7.36
N ALA A 232 -14.86 13.29 6.90
CA ALA A 232 -15.54 14.43 7.55
C ALA A 232 -15.93 14.10 9.01
N ASP A 233 -16.36 12.86 9.29
CA ASP A 233 -16.68 12.42 10.63
C ASP A 233 -15.43 12.35 11.54
N VAL A 234 -14.31 11.87 11.02
CA VAL A 234 -13.01 11.88 11.74
C VAL A 234 -12.58 13.32 12.08
N LEU A 235 -12.69 14.25 11.12
CA LEU A 235 -12.31 15.66 11.33
C LEU A 235 -13.23 16.42 12.30
N ARG A 236 -14.38 15.85 12.69
CA ARG A 236 -15.23 16.39 13.77
C ARG A 236 -14.78 15.95 15.17
N VAL A 237 -14.00 14.88 15.27
CA VAL A 237 -13.53 14.37 16.58
C VAL A 237 -12.88 15.45 17.43
N PRO A 238 -11.96 16.32 16.93
CA PRO A 238 -11.36 17.37 17.73
C PRO A 238 -12.33 18.32 18.38
N SER A 239 -13.47 18.60 17.77
CA SER A 239 -14.51 19.49 18.30
C SER A 239 -15.48 18.77 19.25
N SER A 240 -15.56 17.46 19.19
CA SER A 240 -16.47 16.63 20.01
C SER A 240 -15.84 16.17 21.34
N VAL A 241 -14.51 16.09 21.40
CA VAL A 241 -13.75 15.57 22.54
C VAL A 241 -13.54 16.71 23.56
N THR A 242 -14.58 17.00 24.34
CA THR A 242 -14.57 18.15 25.31
C THR A 242 -14.52 17.70 26.76
N SER A 243 -14.71 16.41 27.04
CA SER A 243 -14.69 15.82 28.40
C SER A 243 -14.60 14.29 28.29
N LEU A 244 -14.44 13.62 29.44
CA LEU A 244 -14.28 12.17 29.53
C LEU A 244 -15.34 11.35 28.75
N GLY A 245 -16.62 11.64 28.96
CA GLY A 245 -17.70 10.88 28.29
C GLY A 245 -17.70 11.00 26.78
N PRO A 246 -17.70 12.22 26.21
CA PRO A 246 -17.54 12.43 24.77
C PRO A 246 -16.26 11.84 24.18
N ALA A 247 -15.12 11.88 24.91
CA ALA A 247 -13.86 11.28 24.48
C ALA A 247 -13.98 9.77 24.27
N LEU A 248 -14.51 9.05 25.28
CA LEU A 248 -14.73 7.60 25.19
C LEU A 248 -15.77 7.24 24.09
N SER A 249 -16.80 8.04 23.95
CA SER A 249 -17.80 7.86 22.88
C SER A 249 -17.20 8.03 21.47
N ALA A 250 -16.33 9.04 21.29
CA ALA A 250 -15.62 9.25 20.03
C ALA A 250 -14.67 8.08 19.72
N ALA A 251 -13.92 7.60 20.73
CA ALA A 251 -13.05 6.43 20.58
C ALA A 251 -13.82 5.17 20.17
N ALA A 252 -14.91 4.86 20.85
CA ALA A 252 -15.78 3.72 20.53
C ALA A 252 -16.37 3.85 19.09
N THR A 253 -16.72 5.06 18.68
CA THR A 253 -17.26 5.31 17.32
C THR A 253 -16.19 5.09 16.26
N LEU A 254 -14.95 5.57 16.45
CA LEU A 254 -13.86 5.35 15.51
C LEU A 254 -13.56 3.86 15.32
N VAL A 255 -13.49 3.11 16.43
CA VAL A 255 -13.23 1.66 16.38
C VAL A 255 -14.36 0.91 15.69
N ARG A 256 -15.62 1.21 16.03
CA ARG A 256 -16.79 0.59 15.42
C ARG A 256 -16.86 0.87 13.91
N THR A 257 -16.60 2.10 13.48
CA THR A 257 -16.58 2.46 12.04
C THR A 257 -15.51 1.67 11.29
N ALA A 258 -14.34 1.46 11.90
CA ALA A 258 -13.28 0.67 11.30
C ALA A 258 -13.65 -0.83 11.23
N GLU A 259 -14.37 -1.36 12.21
CA GLU A 259 -14.90 -2.73 12.19
C GLU A 259 -15.94 -2.94 11.11
N GLU A 260 -16.89 -2.00 10.98
CA GLU A 260 -17.92 -2.02 9.95
C GLU A 260 -17.32 -1.97 8.53
N GLU A 261 -16.30 -1.11 8.32
CA GLU A 261 -15.59 -1.04 7.03
C GLU A 261 -14.80 -2.33 6.75
N ALA A 262 -14.09 -2.85 7.75
CA ALA A 262 -13.35 -4.10 7.60
C ALA A 262 -14.30 -5.24 7.20
N LYS A 263 -15.46 -5.33 7.86
CA LYS A 263 -16.49 -6.32 7.55
C LYS A 263 -16.98 -6.17 6.12
N ALA A 264 -17.37 -4.96 5.70
CA ALA A 264 -17.89 -4.72 4.35
C ALA A 264 -16.86 -5.09 3.26
N VAL A 265 -15.58 -4.70 3.43
CA VAL A 265 -14.51 -5.02 2.48
C VAL A 265 -14.21 -6.52 2.43
N THR A 266 -14.25 -7.20 3.57
CA THR A 266 -13.92 -8.63 3.62
C THR A 266 -15.06 -9.51 3.14
N GLU A 267 -16.31 -9.17 3.40
CA GLU A 267 -17.49 -9.94 2.92
C GLU A 267 -17.52 -10.07 1.39
N GLU A 268 -17.13 -9.03 0.65
CA GLU A 268 -17.06 -9.06 -0.81
C GLU A 268 -16.04 -10.07 -1.34
N LEU A 269 -14.99 -10.37 -0.58
CA LEU A 269 -13.91 -11.27 -0.96
C LEU A 269 -14.09 -12.67 -0.38
N ASP A 270 -14.58 -12.77 0.85
CA ASP A 270 -14.59 -13.99 1.64
C ASP A 270 -15.59 -15.03 1.10
N GLU A 271 -16.77 -14.60 0.67
CA GLU A 271 -17.79 -15.54 0.19
C GLU A 271 -17.43 -16.17 -1.16
N PRO A 272 -16.96 -15.43 -2.19
CA PRO A 272 -16.46 -16.03 -3.42
C PRO A 272 -15.29 -17.01 -3.21
N GLU A 273 -14.40 -16.72 -2.25
CA GLU A 273 -13.29 -17.63 -1.92
C GLU A 273 -13.79 -18.94 -1.28
N ARG A 274 -14.77 -18.85 -0.37
CA ARG A 274 -15.41 -20.03 0.25
C ARG A 274 -16.14 -20.87 -0.78
N GLU A 275 -16.88 -20.24 -1.68
CA GLU A 275 -17.59 -20.94 -2.76
C GLU A 275 -16.61 -21.59 -3.74
N ALA A 276 -15.52 -20.91 -4.12
CA ALA A 276 -14.51 -21.47 -4.99
C ALA A 276 -13.85 -22.68 -4.35
N LEU A 277 -13.57 -22.62 -3.04
CA LEU A 277 -13.02 -23.76 -2.30
C LEU A 277 -13.98 -24.94 -2.23
N ARG A 278 -15.27 -24.70 -1.91
CA ARG A 278 -16.32 -25.73 -1.89
C ARG A 278 -16.43 -26.43 -3.26
N ARG A 279 -16.45 -25.64 -4.35
CA ARG A 279 -16.50 -26.17 -5.71
C ARG A 279 -15.25 -27.01 -6.06
N ALA A 280 -14.05 -26.58 -5.65
CA ALA A 280 -12.82 -27.31 -5.88
C ALA A 280 -12.77 -28.68 -5.20
N PHE A 281 -13.44 -28.84 -4.06
CA PHE A 281 -13.54 -30.12 -3.34
C PHE A 281 -14.77 -30.93 -3.72
N GLY A 282 -15.55 -30.51 -4.74
CA GLY A 282 -16.66 -31.29 -5.31
C GLY A 282 -17.88 -31.37 -4.39
N GLU A 283 -18.30 -30.26 -3.79
CA GLU A 283 -19.58 -30.19 -3.07
C GLU A 283 -20.72 -30.66 -3.98
N GLY A 284 -21.35 -31.78 -3.63
CA GLY A 284 -22.39 -32.44 -4.43
C GLY A 284 -21.94 -33.69 -5.22
N SER A 285 -20.67 -34.09 -5.19
CA SER A 285 -20.22 -35.33 -5.82
C SER A 285 -20.46 -36.56 -4.92
N SER A 286 -21.00 -37.62 -5.49
CA SER A 286 -21.20 -38.91 -4.81
C SER A 286 -20.21 -39.95 -5.34
N GLY A 287 -19.47 -40.64 -4.45
CA GLY A 287 -18.56 -41.74 -4.88
C GLY A 287 -17.55 -42.20 -3.82
N LYS A 288 -16.81 -43.27 -4.13
CA LYS A 288 -15.72 -43.78 -3.28
C LYS A 288 -14.58 -42.78 -3.22
N GLY A 289 -14.36 -42.17 -2.05
CA GLY A 289 -13.31 -41.13 -1.83
C GLY A 289 -13.82 -39.86 -1.18
N VAL A 290 -15.13 -39.67 -1.11
CA VAL A 290 -15.80 -38.49 -0.50
C VAL A 290 -15.30 -38.24 0.93
N ALA A 291 -15.12 -39.26 1.77
CA ALA A 291 -14.65 -39.08 3.15
C ALA A 291 -13.19 -38.54 3.24
N LYS A 292 -12.31 -38.85 2.27
CA LYS A 292 -10.94 -38.30 2.20
C LYS A 292 -10.96 -36.87 1.67
N ALA A 293 -11.80 -36.61 0.66
CA ALA A 293 -12.02 -35.26 0.12
C ALA A 293 -12.63 -34.33 1.17
N MET A 294 -13.63 -34.78 1.94
CA MET A 294 -14.25 -33.99 3.03
C MET A 294 -13.26 -33.63 4.15
N ARG A 295 -12.37 -34.56 4.54
CA ARG A 295 -11.31 -34.25 5.52
C ARG A 295 -10.32 -33.22 5.00
N GLY A 296 -9.92 -33.32 3.73
CA GLY A 296 -9.08 -32.32 3.07
C GLY A 296 -9.76 -30.96 2.98
N MET A 297 -11.06 -30.94 2.66
CA MET A 297 -11.89 -29.73 2.61
C MET A 297 -11.96 -29.04 3.97
N ALA A 298 -12.17 -29.78 5.07
CA ALA A 298 -12.23 -29.19 6.41
C ALA A 298 -10.92 -28.50 6.81
N GLY A 299 -9.77 -29.11 6.49
CA GLY A 299 -8.46 -28.47 6.71
C GLY A 299 -8.26 -27.22 5.86
N ALA A 300 -8.55 -27.30 4.56
CA ALA A 300 -8.44 -26.16 3.65
C ALA A 300 -9.41 -25.03 4.01
N MET A 301 -10.62 -25.36 4.47
CA MET A 301 -11.60 -24.35 4.94
C MET A 301 -11.11 -23.64 6.19
N LYS A 302 -10.54 -24.36 7.16
CA LYS A 302 -9.95 -23.76 8.35
C LYS A 302 -8.78 -22.83 8.01
N ASP A 303 -7.88 -23.26 7.12
CA ASP A 303 -6.77 -22.42 6.65
C ASP A 303 -7.29 -21.14 5.94
N LEU A 304 -8.39 -21.26 5.18
CA LEU A 304 -9.04 -20.12 4.54
C LEU A 304 -9.65 -19.16 5.58
N GLU A 305 -10.39 -19.70 6.57
CA GLU A 305 -10.98 -18.89 7.65
C GLU A 305 -9.92 -18.15 8.47
N ASP A 306 -8.78 -18.77 8.75
CA ASP A 306 -7.68 -18.13 9.47
C ASP A 306 -7.05 -16.98 8.65
N ARG A 307 -6.93 -17.15 7.32
CA ARG A 307 -6.51 -16.07 6.42
C ARG A 307 -7.53 -14.95 6.36
N GLN A 308 -8.83 -15.26 6.27
CA GLN A 308 -9.92 -14.29 6.27
C GLN A 308 -9.97 -13.47 7.55
N LYS A 309 -9.78 -14.10 8.72
CA LYS A 309 -9.65 -13.41 10.03
C LYS A 309 -8.43 -12.47 10.07
N SER A 310 -7.30 -12.94 9.56
CA SER A 310 -6.08 -12.13 9.49
C SER A 310 -6.27 -10.91 8.59
N ARG A 311 -6.94 -11.09 7.43
CA ARG A 311 -7.32 -10.01 6.50
C ARG A 311 -8.24 -8.99 7.19
N ALA A 312 -9.29 -9.42 7.87
CA ALA A 312 -10.22 -8.54 8.59
C ALA A 312 -9.49 -7.72 9.67
N THR A 313 -8.61 -8.35 10.45
CA THR A 313 -7.78 -7.67 11.45
C THR A 313 -6.88 -6.61 10.81
N ARG A 314 -6.26 -6.92 9.68
CA ARG A 314 -5.44 -5.97 8.94
C ARG A 314 -6.26 -4.79 8.44
N VAL A 315 -7.37 -5.03 7.72
CA VAL A 315 -8.23 -3.96 7.18
C VAL A 315 -8.72 -3.04 8.30
N LYS A 316 -9.17 -3.59 9.43
CA LYS A 316 -9.56 -2.81 10.61
C LYS A 316 -8.44 -1.89 11.09
N ARG A 317 -7.20 -2.39 11.19
CA ARG A 317 -6.04 -1.59 11.63
C ARG A 317 -5.64 -0.54 10.61
N ASP A 318 -5.62 -0.90 9.33
CA ASP A 318 -5.30 0.04 8.25
C ASP A 318 -6.33 1.19 8.20
N THR A 319 -7.62 0.90 8.45
CA THR A 319 -8.69 1.92 8.56
C THR A 319 -8.51 2.82 9.77
N LEU A 320 -8.16 2.26 10.94
CA LEU A 320 -7.87 3.06 12.14
C LEU A 320 -6.62 3.92 11.95
N ASP A 321 -5.52 3.36 11.45
CA ASP A 321 -4.28 4.10 11.17
C ASP A 321 -4.54 5.26 10.21
N GLN A 322 -5.41 5.02 9.21
CA GLN A 322 -5.85 6.05 8.29
C GLN A 322 -6.60 7.20 8.99
N ALA A 323 -7.53 6.89 9.90
CA ALA A 323 -8.25 7.90 10.68
C ALA A 323 -7.31 8.69 11.60
N LEU A 324 -6.37 8.01 12.25
CA LEU A 324 -5.34 8.65 13.09
C LEU A 324 -4.42 9.57 12.26
N LEU A 325 -4.05 9.18 11.06
CA LEU A 325 -3.27 10.02 10.16
C LEU A 325 -4.05 11.28 9.76
N GLU A 326 -5.35 11.19 9.55
CA GLU A 326 -6.20 12.35 9.25
C GLU A 326 -6.28 13.33 10.43
N LEU A 327 -6.39 12.80 11.66
CA LEU A 327 -6.33 13.60 12.88
C LEU A 327 -4.95 14.27 13.06
N ALA A 328 -3.86 13.53 12.79
CA ALA A 328 -2.51 14.06 12.86
C ALA A 328 -2.32 15.22 11.85
N LEU A 329 -2.79 15.07 10.62
CA LEU A 329 -2.75 16.14 9.61
C LEU A 329 -3.59 17.36 10.01
N PHE A 330 -4.72 17.14 10.65
CA PHE A 330 -5.56 18.23 11.18
C PHE A 330 -4.83 19.02 12.26
N TYR A 331 -4.24 18.37 13.26
CA TYR A 331 -3.48 19.06 14.30
C TYR A 331 -2.15 19.63 13.80
N ARG A 332 -1.50 18.99 12.80
CA ARG A 332 -0.37 19.58 12.09
C ARG A 332 -0.74 20.91 11.47
N ASP A 333 -1.87 20.99 10.78
CA ASP A 333 -2.33 22.24 10.15
C ASP A 333 -2.59 23.34 11.18
N ILE A 334 -3.18 22.99 12.33
CA ILE A 334 -3.34 23.92 13.47
C ILE A 334 -1.98 24.43 13.95
N LEU A 335 -1.02 23.54 14.17
CA LEU A 335 0.33 23.90 14.61
C LEU A 335 1.04 24.81 13.59
N MET A 336 0.91 24.52 12.29
CA MET A 336 1.49 25.37 11.24
C MET A 336 0.90 26.77 11.23
N LEU A 337 -0.41 26.93 11.47
CA LEU A 337 -1.06 28.25 11.61
C LEU A 337 -0.59 28.96 12.86
N GLN A 338 -0.45 28.29 14.01
CA GLN A 338 0.06 28.86 15.26
C GLN A 338 1.50 29.40 15.13
N LEU A 339 2.33 28.67 14.37
CA LEU A 339 3.74 29.02 14.12
C LEU A 339 3.92 30.02 12.95
N GLY A 340 2.86 30.39 12.25
CA GLY A 340 2.93 31.27 11.08
C GLY A 340 3.70 30.65 9.89
N ALA A 341 3.77 29.32 9.81
CA ALA A 341 4.47 28.64 8.74
C ALA A 341 3.71 28.73 7.41
N GLY A 342 4.38 29.18 6.35
CA GLY A 342 3.81 29.32 5.00
C GLY A 342 3.77 28.00 4.23
N VAL A 343 3.21 26.94 4.82
CA VAL A 343 3.11 25.60 4.19
C VAL A 343 1.70 25.33 3.68
N GLU A 344 1.58 24.45 2.69
CA GLU A 344 0.28 23.99 2.20
C GLU A 344 -0.45 23.18 3.28
N LEU A 345 -1.71 23.56 3.56
CA LEU A 345 -2.56 22.89 4.52
C LEU A 345 -3.26 21.70 3.86
N ALA A 346 -3.37 20.59 4.61
CA ALA A 346 -4.12 19.42 4.20
C ALA A 346 -5.65 19.61 4.28
N ASN A 347 -6.09 20.52 5.19
CA ASN A 347 -7.48 20.75 5.52
C ASN A 347 -7.86 22.25 5.45
N PRO A 348 -7.64 22.95 4.31
CA PRO A 348 -7.85 24.40 4.21
C PRO A 348 -9.32 24.83 4.40
N GLU A 349 -10.27 23.89 4.21
CA GLU A 349 -11.71 24.13 4.31
C GLU A 349 -12.25 24.04 5.74
N SER A 350 -11.42 23.57 6.69
CA SER A 350 -11.79 23.47 8.10
C SER A 350 -11.57 24.80 8.82
N ASP A 351 -12.36 25.08 9.87
CA ASP A 351 -12.22 26.29 10.70
C ASP A 351 -11.01 26.21 11.65
N LEU A 352 -9.83 25.96 11.06
CA LEU A 352 -8.58 25.74 11.76
C LEU A 352 -8.09 26.98 12.50
N ARG A 353 -8.38 28.19 11.99
CA ARG A 353 -7.91 29.44 12.60
C ARG A 353 -8.53 29.67 13.98
N LYS A 354 -9.81 29.34 14.15
CA LYS A 354 -10.49 29.42 15.42
C LYS A 354 -9.88 28.44 16.45
N LEU A 355 -9.58 27.20 16.03
CA LEU A 355 -8.94 26.23 16.88
C LEU A 355 -7.47 26.59 17.18
N ALA A 356 -6.77 27.16 16.21
CA ALA A 356 -5.40 27.63 16.40
C ALA A 356 -5.32 28.77 17.43
N SER A 357 -6.31 29.67 17.48
CA SER A 357 -6.38 30.76 18.48
C SER A 357 -6.88 30.30 19.85
N ALA A 358 -7.55 29.13 19.92
CA ALA A 358 -8.11 28.61 21.18
C ALA A 358 -7.14 27.72 21.97
N SER A 359 -5.98 27.37 21.41
CA SER A 359 -4.98 26.53 22.08
C SER A 359 -3.55 27.02 21.81
N THR A 360 -2.58 26.51 22.61
CA THR A 360 -1.15 26.86 22.42
C THR A 360 -0.45 25.84 21.51
N PRO A 361 0.70 26.21 20.90
CA PRO A 361 1.50 25.28 20.10
C PRO A 361 1.92 24.02 20.90
N GLU A 362 2.24 24.19 22.19
CA GLU A 362 2.64 23.09 23.09
C GLU A 362 1.49 22.11 23.31
N ALA A 363 0.26 22.62 23.52
CA ALA A 363 -0.93 21.78 23.66
C ALA A 363 -1.22 21.02 22.34
N THR A 364 -1.10 21.69 21.21
CA THR A 364 -1.26 21.06 19.88
C THR A 364 -0.21 20.00 19.63
N LEU A 365 1.04 20.21 20.07
CA LEU A 365 2.12 19.24 19.96
C LEU A 365 1.86 18.00 20.82
N ARG A 366 1.38 18.16 22.07
CA ARG A 366 0.99 17.04 22.93
C ARG A 366 -0.10 16.19 22.29
N ARG A 367 -1.11 16.81 21.66
CA ARG A 367 -2.16 16.09 20.93
C ARG A 367 -1.60 15.29 19.75
N LEU A 368 -0.69 15.89 18.98
CA LEU A 368 0.02 15.18 17.91
C LEU A 368 0.80 13.98 18.43
N GLN A 369 1.51 14.14 19.54
CA GLN A 369 2.26 13.05 20.17
C GLN A 369 1.34 11.92 20.64
N ALA A 370 0.19 12.23 21.23
CA ALA A 370 -0.80 11.23 21.64
C ALA A 370 -1.33 10.43 20.44
N ILE A 371 -1.61 11.10 19.31
CA ILE A 371 -2.05 10.42 18.09
C ILE A 371 -0.93 9.51 17.54
N MET A 372 0.31 9.99 17.49
CA MET A 372 1.44 9.19 17.02
C MET A 372 1.70 8.00 17.93
N HIS A 373 1.60 8.17 19.24
CA HIS A 373 1.72 7.08 20.21
C HIS A 373 0.62 6.02 20.01
N CYS A 374 -0.64 6.44 19.81
CA CYS A 374 -1.73 5.51 19.49
C CYS A 374 -1.43 4.68 18.23
N ARG A 375 -0.88 5.30 17.18
CA ARG A 375 -0.46 4.59 15.97
C ARG A 375 0.62 3.55 16.24
N GLU A 376 1.59 3.85 17.09
CA GLU A 376 2.62 2.91 17.53
C GLU A 376 2.01 1.72 18.30
N LEU A 377 1.10 1.98 19.25
CA LEU A 377 0.41 0.94 20.01
C LEU A 377 -0.38 -0.02 19.11
N LEU A 378 -0.99 0.48 18.04
CA LEU A 378 -1.66 -0.37 17.06
C LEU A 378 -0.70 -1.32 16.33
N THR A 379 0.58 -0.98 16.18
CA THR A 379 1.59 -1.89 15.59
C THR A 379 2.04 -2.97 16.58
N LEU A 380 1.98 -2.69 17.88
CA LEU A 380 2.41 -3.56 18.98
C LEU A 380 1.35 -4.57 19.46
N ASN A 381 0.26 -4.78 18.72
CA ASN A 381 -0.84 -5.67 19.10
C ASN A 381 -1.65 -5.27 20.35
N VAL A 382 -1.61 -4.02 20.76
CA VAL A 382 -2.51 -3.50 21.79
C VAL A 382 -3.96 -3.55 21.30
N ALA A 383 -4.91 -3.79 22.18
CA ALA A 383 -6.32 -3.77 21.83
C ALA A 383 -6.71 -2.40 21.27
N PRO A 384 -7.22 -2.33 20.02
CA PRO A 384 -7.45 -1.04 19.33
C PRO A 384 -8.31 -0.07 20.13
N LEU A 385 -9.33 -0.55 20.85
CA LEU A 385 -10.20 0.31 21.66
C LEU A 385 -9.41 1.00 22.78
N LEU A 386 -8.55 0.28 23.51
CA LEU A 386 -7.76 0.85 24.60
C LEU A 386 -6.77 1.93 24.10
N ALA A 387 -6.10 1.66 22.98
CA ALA A 387 -5.17 2.64 22.40
C ALA A 387 -5.90 3.91 21.91
N VAL A 388 -7.08 3.76 21.33
CA VAL A 388 -7.87 4.92 20.83
C VAL A 388 -8.53 5.67 21.99
N GLU A 389 -8.94 5.00 23.06
CA GLU A 389 -9.47 5.63 24.29
C GLU A 389 -8.38 6.47 24.99
N GLU A 390 -7.17 5.93 25.18
CA GLU A 390 -6.03 6.67 25.73
C GLU A 390 -5.74 7.94 24.93
N MET A 391 -5.67 7.81 23.58
CA MET A 391 -5.50 8.96 22.70
C MET A 391 -6.63 9.97 22.87
N ALA A 392 -7.90 9.54 22.85
CA ALA A 392 -9.04 10.43 22.92
C ALA A 392 -9.10 11.20 24.27
N LEU A 393 -8.69 10.58 25.36
CA LEU A 393 -8.53 11.23 26.66
C LEU A 393 -7.43 12.30 26.60
N SER A 394 -6.26 11.97 26.05
CA SER A 394 -5.17 12.94 25.87
C SER A 394 -5.57 14.12 24.99
N LEU A 395 -6.41 13.93 23.98
CA LEU A 395 -6.96 14.99 23.16
C LEU A 395 -7.89 15.93 23.95
N SER A 396 -8.60 15.42 24.97
CA SER A 396 -9.52 16.21 25.80
C SER A 396 -8.80 17.05 26.86
N GLU A 397 -7.63 16.64 27.31
CA GLU A 397 -6.86 17.29 28.39
C GLU A 397 -5.89 18.35 27.87
N GLY A 398 -5.47 18.30 26.63
CA GLY A 398 -4.49 19.18 26.00
C GLY A 398 -5.07 20.37 25.35
#